data_78865c3494b791793497d377c15537ba
#
_entry.id   78865c3494b791793497d377c15537ba
#
_cell.length_a   1.000
_cell.length_b   1.000
_cell.length_c   1.000
_cell.angle_alpha   90.00
_cell.angle_beta   90.00
_cell.angle_gamma   90.00
#
_symmetry.space_group_name_H-M   'P 1'
#
loop_
_entity.id
_entity.type
_entity.pdbx_description
1 polymer ?
#
loop_
_entity_poly.entity_id
_entity_poly.type
_entity_poly.pdbx_seq_one_letter_code
_entity_poly.pdbx_strand_id
1 'polypeptide(L)'
;MPNAAASPRYVNNGDGTLTDLQTCLMWEMKTGTVGSPVDCSTTTCSNPHDVNNLYHWCSGFPNCTNASNPPDGGAFTDFLQRVNGQLCATGTCPDLGGYSDWRVPTLAELQTIVDFTQGVCGGGSGPCINPAFGPTQADNHWSASTNAGTPAQAWLVNFNFGGASSNNKALVAYVRAVRGGF
;
A
#
# COMPACT_ATOMS: atom_id res chain seq x y z
N MET A 1 -2.22 -2.30 -42.46
CA MET A 1 -1.63 -3.08 -41.35
C MET A 1 -2.52 -2.84 -40.15
N PRO A 2 -3.09 -3.86 -39.49
CA PRO A 2 -3.83 -3.64 -38.26
C PRO A 2 -2.85 -3.08 -37.23
N ASN A 3 -3.22 -1.96 -36.60
CA ASN A 3 -2.47 -1.36 -35.51
C ASN A 3 -2.44 -2.40 -34.37
N ALA A 4 -1.27 -2.92 -34.00
CA ALA A 4 -1.15 -3.78 -32.85
C ALA A 4 -1.66 -2.98 -31.63
N ALA A 5 -2.70 -3.49 -30.96
CA ALA A 5 -3.16 -2.89 -29.73
C ALA A 5 -1.97 -2.78 -28.77
N ALA A 6 -1.73 -1.59 -28.24
CA ALA A 6 -0.68 -1.40 -27.26
C ALA A 6 -0.92 -2.36 -26.08
N SER A 7 0.09 -3.12 -25.70
CA SER A 7 -0.01 -4.00 -24.52
C SER A 7 -0.38 -3.16 -23.30
N PRO A 8 -1.33 -3.61 -22.47
CA PRO A 8 -1.70 -2.88 -21.27
C PRO A 8 -0.49 -2.78 -20.34
N ARG A 9 -0.32 -1.65 -19.65
CA ARG A 9 0.75 -1.49 -18.65
C ARG A 9 0.59 -2.48 -17.50
N TYR A 10 -0.64 -2.76 -17.10
CA TYR A 10 -0.95 -3.58 -15.95
C TYR A 10 -1.59 -4.90 -16.37
N VAL A 11 -1.11 -6.01 -15.81
CA VAL A 11 -1.62 -7.36 -16.02
C VAL A 11 -2.13 -7.92 -14.69
N ASN A 12 -3.43 -8.21 -14.62
CA ASN A 12 -4.02 -8.91 -13.48
C ASN A 12 -3.65 -10.40 -13.58
N ASN A 13 -2.97 -10.93 -12.56
CA ASN A 13 -2.48 -12.31 -12.54
C ASN A 13 -3.55 -13.33 -12.11
N GLY A 14 -4.71 -12.86 -11.61
CA GLY A 14 -5.84 -13.71 -11.22
C GLY A 14 -5.73 -14.30 -9.81
N ASP A 15 -4.70 -13.95 -9.05
CA ASP A 15 -4.35 -14.46 -7.73
C ASP A 15 -4.32 -13.37 -6.64
N GLY A 16 -4.94 -12.22 -6.90
CA GLY A 16 -4.90 -11.04 -6.01
C GLY A 16 -3.71 -10.15 -6.25
N THR A 17 -2.92 -10.40 -7.30
CA THR A 17 -1.75 -9.61 -7.67
C THR A 17 -1.87 -8.96 -9.05
N LEU A 18 -1.14 -7.88 -9.25
CA LEU A 18 -1.07 -7.11 -10.49
C LEU A 18 0.39 -6.89 -10.87
N THR A 19 0.78 -7.26 -12.10
CA THR A 19 2.11 -6.97 -12.64
C THR A 19 2.11 -5.65 -13.39
N ASP A 20 3.00 -4.72 -13.03
CA ASP A 20 3.32 -3.51 -13.78
C ASP A 20 4.46 -3.81 -14.77
N LEU A 21 4.13 -3.93 -16.06
CA LEU A 21 5.10 -4.23 -17.11
C LEU A 21 6.10 -3.10 -17.37
N GLN A 22 5.83 -1.89 -16.89
CA GLN A 22 6.73 -0.74 -17.05
C GLN A 22 7.86 -0.74 -16.00
N THR A 23 7.55 -1.15 -14.77
CA THR A 23 8.49 -1.12 -13.64
C THR A 23 9.01 -2.51 -13.27
N CYS A 24 8.43 -3.57 -13.82
CA CYS A 24 8.66 -4.98 -13.42
C CYS A 24 8.31 -5.23 -11.95
N LEU A 25 7.49 -4.39 -11.34
CA LEU A 25 6.97 -4.57 -10.00
C LEU A 25 5.67 -5.38 -10.03
N MET A 26 5.48 -6.19 -9.01
CA MET A 26 4.21 -6.86 -8.74
C MET A 26 3.57 -6.20 -7.52
N TRP A 27 2.28 -5.90 -7.61
CA TRP A 27 1.52 -5.16 -6.61
C TRP A 27 0.38 -6.01 -6.05
N GLU A 28 0.11 -5.84 -4.76
CA GLU A 28 -1.11 -6.32 -4.13
C GLU A 28 -2.33 -5.62 -4.75
N MET A 29 -3.38 -6.38 -5.04
CA MET A 29 -4.71 -5.85 -5.31
C MET A 29 -5.51 -5.83 -4.00
N LYS A 30 -6.09 -4.68 -3.65
CA LYS A 30 -6.98 -4.61 -2.49
C LYS A 30 -8.35 -5.22 -2.81
N THR A 31 -9.04 -5.66 -1.77
CA THR A 31 -10.36 -6.29 -1.81
C THR A 31 -11.37 -5.51 -0.96
N GLY A 32 -12.63 -5.93 -0.99
CA GLY A 32 -13.71 -5.29 -0.25
C GLY A 32 -14.32 -4.11 -0.98
N THR A 33 -15.04 -3.28 -0.25
CA THR A 33 -15.68 -2.06 -0.73
C THR A 33 -15.17 -0.88 0.08
N VAL A 34 -14.85 0.22 -0.60
CA VAL A 34 -14.44 1.46 0.06
C VAL A 34 -15.53 1.91 1.04
N GLY A 35 -15.16 2.09 2.29
CA GLY A 35 -16.06 2.40 3.40
C GLY A 35 -15.33 3.09 4.54
N SER A 36 -15.85 2.93 5.75
CA SER A 36 -15.23 3.52 6.94
C SER A 36 -13.87 2.89 7.24
N PRO A 37 -12.85 3.72 7.55
CA PRO A 37 -11.54 3.24 7.95
C PRO A 37 -11.58 2.37 9.20
N VAL A 38 -10.72 1.35 9.25
CA VAL A 38 -10.57 0.42 10.39
C VAL A 38 -9.12 0.46 10.87
N ASP A 39 -8.91 0.94 12.09
CA ASP A 39 -7.59 0.96 12.72
C ASP A 39 -7.23 -0.44 13.26
N CYS A 40 -6.26 -1.09 12.59
CA CYS A 40 -5.83 -2.45 12.92
C CYS A 40 -4.98 -2.54 14.20
N SER A 41 -4.64 -1.42 14.84
CA SER A 41 -4.02 -1.42 16.17
C SER A 41 -5.03 -1.62 17.30
N THR A 42 -6.29 -1.27 17.05
CA THR A 42 -7.40 -1.38 18.02
C THR A 42 -8.33 -2.54 17.72
N THR A 43 -8.27 -3.09 16.52
CA THR A 43 -9.12 -4.19 16.04
C THR A 43 -8.28 -5.18 15.25
N THR A 44 -8.55 -6.48 15.39
CA THR A 44 -7.88 -7.50 14.57
C THR A 44 -8.37 -7.43 13.12
N CYS A 45 -7.49 -7.01 12.21
CA CYS A 45 -7.73 -7.03 10.77
C CYS A 45 -7.35 -8.40 10.19
N SER A 46 -8.28 -9.36 10.23
CA SER A 46 -8.01 -10.74 9.80
C SER A 46 -7.73 -10.86 8.28
N ASN A 47 -8.32 -9.98 7.46
CA ASN A 47 -8.03 -9.89 6.03
C ASN A 47 -7.09 -8.70 5.77
N PRO A 48 -5.78 -8.91 5.52
CA PRO A 48 -4.83 -7.81 5.27
C PRO A 48 -5.11 -7.06 3.97
N HIS A 49 -5.85 -7.68 3.05
CA HIS A 49 -6.17 -7.11 1.73
C HIS A 49 -7.38 -6.19 1.76
N ASP A 50 -8.09 -6.04 2.89
CA ASP A 50 -9.24 -5.13 2.97
C ASP A 50 -8.80 -3.68 2.75
N VAL A 51 -9.52 -3.01 1.86
CA VAL A 51 -9.23 -1.62 1.43
C VAL A 51 -9.38 -0.60 2.55
N ASN A 52 -10.08 -0.94 3.63
CA ASN A 52 -10.37 -0.01 4.73
C ASN A 52 -9.35 -0.08 5.88
N ASN A 53 -8.39 -1.00 5.82
CA ASN A 53 -7.43 -1.22 6.90
C ASN A 53 -6.39 -0.11 6.99
N LEU A 54 -6.23 0.44 8.19
CA LEU A 54 -5.21 1.42 8.56
C LEU A 54 -4.17 0.80 9.49
N TYR A 55 -2.90 1.20 9.32
CA TYR A 55 -1.78 0.70 10.11
C TYR A 55 -0.84 1.83 10.54
N HIS A 56 -0.25 1.71 11.75
CA HIS A 56 0.85 2.55 12.20
C HIS A 56 2.16 2.19 11.48
N TRP A 57 2.99 3.21 11.25
CA TRP A 57 4.32 3.01 10.67
C TRP A 57 5.34 2.50 11.69
N CYS A 58 5.24 2.93 12.96
CA CYS A 58 6.11 2.49 14.05
C CYS A 58 5.31 1.91 15.22
N SER A 59 5.93 1.04 16.03
CA SER A 59 5.29 0.33 17.15
C SER A 59 5.12 1.19 18.40
N GLY A 60 5.93 2.21 18.58
CA GLY A 60 5.99 3.05 19.78
C GLY A 60 4.97 4.19 19.83
N PHE A 61 3.83 4.08 19.15
CA PHE A 61 2.81 5.11 19.20
C PHE A 61 2.22 5.29 20.62
N PRO A 62 1.82 6.51 21.04
CA PRO A 62 1.89 7.77 20.29
C PRO A 62 3.27 8.44 20.26
N ASN A 63 4.31 7.80 20.79
CA ASN A 63 5.62 8.39 21.02
C ASN A 63 6.65 8.13 19.90
N CYS A 64 6.20 7.76 18.71
CA CYS A 64 7.04 7.58 17.51
C CYS A 64 7.61 8.90 16.98
N THR A 65 8.28 9.68 17.84
CA THR A 65 8.67 11.06 17.50
C THR A 65 10.17 11.25 17.35
N ASN A 66 10.98 10.19 17.53
CA ASN A 66 12.42 10.29 17.42
C ASN A 66 12.96 9.72 16.10
N ALA A 67 14.20 10.11 15.77
CA ALA A 67 14.87 9.69 14.54
C ALA A 67 15.15 8.17 14.46
N SER A 68 15.19 7.49 15.60
CA SER A 68 15.50 6.06 15.71
C SER A 68 14.27 5.16 15.60
N ASN A 69 13.06 5.69 15.39
CA ASN A 69 11.87 4.86 15.23
C ASN A 69 11.96 4.03 13.94
N PRO A 70 12.22 2.72 14.06
CA PRO A 70 12.33 1.85 12.90
C PRO A 70 10.96 1.58 12.26
N PRO A 71 10.92 1.01 11.05
CA PRO A 71 9.70 0.54 10.41
C PRO A 71 9.22 -0.78 11.06
N ASP A 72 8.67 -0.69 12.28
CA ASP A 72 8.27 -1.81 13.14
C ASP A 72 6.81 -1.75 13.61
N GLY A 73 6.03 -0.81 13.10
CA GLY A 73 4.60 -0.72 13.37
C GLY A 73 3.77 -1.78 12.62
N GLY A 74 2.47 -1.73 12.80
CA GLY A 74 1.53 -2.69 12.21
C GLY A 74 1.65 -2.84 10.69
N ALA A 75 2.10 -1.80 9.98
CA ALA A 75 2.36 -1.85 8.54
C ALA A 75 3.45 -2.88 8.17
N PHE A 76 4.43 -3.11 9.05
CA PHE A 76 5.57 -3.99 8.81
C PHE A 76 5.48 -5.32 9.56
N THR A 77 4.79 -5.35 10.71
CA THR A 77 4.72 -6.53 11.58
C THR A 77 3.40 -7.30 11.45
N ASP A 78 2.25 -6.63 11.38
CA ASP A 78 0.96 -7.33 11.23
C ASP A 78 0.61 -7.48 9.75
N PHE A 79 0.53 -6.37 9.00
CA PHE A 79 0.17 -6.40 7.58
C PHE A 79 1.09 -7.27 6.75
N LEU A 80 2.41 -6.99 6.76
CA LEU A 80 3.36 -7.75 5.94
C LEU A 80 3.47 -9.22 6.35
N GLN A 81 3.43 -9.54 7.65
CA GLN A 81 3.47 -10.93 8.10
C GLN A 81 2.26 -11.72 7.61
N ARG A 82 1.07 -11.09 7.53
CA ARG A 82 -0.13 -11.74 6.97
C ARG A 82 -0.01 -11.90 5.45
N VAL A 83 0.43 -10.86 4.74
CA VAL A 83 0.59 -10.89 3.28
C VAL A 83 1.62 -11.94 2.85
N ASN A 84 2.67 -12.14 3.65
CA ASN A 84 3.73 -13.13 3.44
C ASN A 84 3.42 -14.53 4.02
N GLY A 85 2.19 -14.78 4.45
CA GLY A 85 1.79 -16.07 4.98
C GLY A 85 2.41 -16.45 6.33
N GLN A 86 3.00 -15.50 7.07
CA GLN A 86 3.72 -15.74 8.32
C GLN A 86 2.83 -15.61 9.57
N LEU A 87 1.70 -14.92 9.47
CA LEU A 87 0.78 -14.67 10.58
C LEU A 87 -0.65 -15.00 10.18
N CYS A 88 -1.25 -15.99 10.82
CA CYS A 88 -2.66 -16.38 10.64
C CYS A 88 -3.43 -16.38 11.95
N ALA A 89 -4.74 -16.22 11.85
CA ALA A 89 -5.66 -16.47 12.98
C ALA A 89 -5.77 -17.96 13.29
N THR A 90 -5.73 -18.84 12.26
CA THR A 90 -5.81 -20.31 12.39
C THR A 90 -5.24 -21.00 11.15
N GLY A 91 -4.43 -22.03 11.33
CA GLY A 91 -3.96 -22.90 10.23
C GLY A 91 -2.89 -22.29 9.33
N THR A 92 -2.81 -22.76 8.08
CA THR A 92 -1.85 -22.26 7.08
C THR A 92 -2.41 -21.01 6.41
N CYS A 93 -1.66 -19.90 6.42
CA CYS A 93 -2.00 -18.72 5.63
C CYS A 93 -1.53 -18.90 4.19
N PRO A 94 -2.36 -18.66 3.21
CA PRO A 94 -1.84 -18.44 1.87
C PRO A 94 -1.07 -17.13 1.86
N ASP A 95 0.16 -17.19 1.42
CA ASP A 95 0.93 -16.05 0.96
C ASP A 95 0.28 -15.49 -0.31
N LEU A 96 0.32 -14.17 -0.48
CA LEU A 96 -0.30 -13.50 -1.61
C LEU A 96 0.40 -13.93 -2.91
N GLY A 97 -0.37 -14.53 -3.82
CA GLY A 97 0.11 -15.00 -5.11
C GLY A 97 1.18 -16.09 -5.03
N GLY A 98 1.33 -16.78 -3.89
CA GLY A 98 2.38 -17.79 -3.68
C GLY A 98 3.77 -17.23 -3.41
N TYR A 99 3.87 -15.95 -2.96
CA TYR A 99 5.14 -15.27 -2.70
C TYR A 99 5.23 -14.77 -1.25
N SER A 100 6.41 -14.87 -0.65
CA SER A 100 6.69 -14.50 0.74
C SER A 100 7.71 -13.36 0.90
N ASP A 101 7.96 -12.59 -0.18
CA ASP A 101 8.92 -11.48 -0.25
C ASP A 101 8.23 -10.11 -0.47
N TRP A 102 6.97 -10.01 -0.06
CA TRP A 102 6.21 -8.76 -0.10
C TRP A 102 6.76 -7.76 0.92
N ARG A 103 6.78 -6.50 0.54
CA ARG A 103 7.26 -5.38 1.35
C ARG A 103 6.38 -4.14 1.17
N VAL A 104 6.50 -3.18 2.07
CA VAL A 104 5.94 -1.84 1.88
C VAL A 104 6.77 -1.13 0.80
N PRO A 105 6.15 -0.47 -0.20
CA PRO A 105 6.87 0.21 -1.27
C PRO A 105 7.70 1.39 -0.73
N THR A 106 8.80 1.69 -1.39
CA THR A 106 9.48 2.99 -1.24
C THR A 106 8.57 4.12 -1.75
N LEU A 107 8.89 5.37 -1.39
CA LEU A 107 8.16 6.52 -1.93
C LEU A 107 8.18 6.56 -3.47
N ALA A 108 9.36 6.33 -4.06
CA ALA A 108 9.52 6.35 -5.51
C ALA A 108 8.66 5.27 -6.20
N GLU A 109 8.62 4.06 -5.66
CA GLU A 109 7.76 3.00 -6.19
C GLU A 109 6.28 3.35 -6.06
N LEU A 110 5.85 3.84 -4.89
CA LEU A 110 4.45 4.20 -4.66
C LEU A 110 3.98 5.33 -5.60
N GLN A 111 4.87 6.26 -5.95
CA GLN A 111 4.58 7.31 -6.92
C GLN A 111 4.41 6.78 -8.34
N THR A 112 5.02 5.62 -8.70
CA THR A 112 4.89 5.07 -10.06
C THR A 112 3.48 4.63 -10.41
N ILE A 113 2.64 4.34 -9.42
CA ILE A 113 1.25 3.90 -9.62
C ILE A 113 0.23 5.03 -9.49
N VAL A 114 0.68 6.27 -9.26
CA VAL A 114 -0.20 7.45 -9.34
C VAL A 114 -0.59 7.67 -10.80
N ASP A 115 -1.90 7.81 -11.04
CA ASP A 115 -2.46 8.02 -12.36
C ASP A 115 -3.33 9.28 -12.38
N PHE A 116 -2.74 10.38 -12.86
CA PHE A 116 -3.43 11.67 -13.01
C PHE A 116 -4.43 11.70 -14.17
N THR A 117 -4.46 10.66 -15.01
CA THR A 117 -5.43 10.58 -16.12
C THR A 117 -6.81 10.11 -15.66
N GLN A 118 -6.92 9.61 -14.42
CA GLN A 118 -8.23 9.28 -13.85
C GLN A 118 -9.06 10.55 -13.70
N GLY A 119 -10.25 10.58 -14.30
CA GLY A 119 -11.11 11.78 -14.33
C GLY A 119 -11.59 12.26 -12.96
N VAL A 120 -11.36 11.49 -11.92
CA VAL A 120 -11.71 11.79 -10.52
C VAL A 120 -10.50 12.30 -9.71
N CYS A 121 -9.28 12.22 -10.26
CA CYS A 121 -8.05 12.63 -9.59
C CYS A 121 -8.06 14.14 -9.33
N GLY A 122 -7.81 14.53 -8.08
CA GLY A 122 -7.80 15.93 -7.65
C GLY A 122 -9.17 16.58 -7.47
N GLY A 123 -10.25 15.86 -7.84
CA GLY A 123 -11.63 16.35 -7.67
C GLY A 123 -12.28 15.95 -6.35
N GLY A 124 -11.58 15.22 -5.48
CA GLY A 124 -12.10 14.76 -4.19
C GLY A 124 -13.12 13.62 -4.29
N SER A 125 -13.24 12.99 -5.46
CA SER A 125 -14.29 11.99 -5.74
C SER A 125 -13.76 10.59 -6.02
N GLY A 126 -12.45 10.37 -6.02
CA GLY A 126 -11.89 9.05 -6.30
C GLY A 126 -10.37 9.03 -6.33
N PRO A 127 -9.79 7.82 -6.29
CA PRO A 127 -8.34 7.68 -6.20
C PRO A 127 -7.64 7.96 -7.54
N CYS A 128 -6.49 8.65 -7.45
CA CYS A 128 -5.56 8.86 -8.55
C CYS A 128 -4.75 7.58 -8.84
N ILE A 129 -5.42 6.50 -9.20
CA ILE A 129 -4.79 5.21 -9.48
C ILE A 129 -5.61 4.46 -10.54
N ASN A 130 -4.94 3.64 -11.34
CA ASN A 130 -5.63 2.82 -12.34
C ASN A 130 -6.60 1.82 -11.65
N PRO A 131 -7.86 1.69 -12.11
CA PRO A 131 -8.83 0.77 -11.50
C PRO A 131 -8.40 -0.71 -11.48
N ALA A 132 -7.44 -1.12 -12.30
CA ALA A 132 -6.87 -2.47 -12.28
C ALA A 132 -6.27 -2.86 -10.92
N PHE A 133 -5.88 -1.88 -10.08
CA PHE A 133 -5.39 -2.11 -8.73
C PHE A 133 -6.47 -2.56 -7.72
N GLY A 134 -7.73 -2.67 -8.14
CA GLY A 134 -8.87 -2.93 -7.27
C GLY A 134 -9.29 -1.68 -6.47
N PRO A 135 -10.18 -1.86 -5.47
CA PRO A 135 -10.64 -0.74 -4.66
C PRO A 135 -9.47 -0.07 -3.95
N THR A 136 -9.48 1.26 -3.91
CA THR A 136 -8.41 2.05 -3.28
C THR A 136 -9.03 3.23 -2.57
N GLN A 137 -8.64 3.48 -1.32
CA GLN A 137 -9.04 4.68 -0.59
C GLN A 137 -8.35 5.90 -1.19
N ALA A 138 -9.14 6.96 -1.45
CA ALA A 138 -8.66 8.24 -1.92
C ALA A 138 -8.04 9.04 -0.75
N ASP A 139 -6.99 8.51 -0.14
CA ASP A 139 -6.35 9.08 1.03
C ASP A 139 -4.86 8.67 1.11
N ASN A 140 -4.22 8.91 2.24
CA ASN A 140 -2.82 8.70 2.51
C ASN A 140 -2.44 7.21 2.58
N HIS A 141 -1.44 6.81 1.81
CA HIS A 141 -0.84 5.49 1.84
C HIS A 141 0.63 5.57 2.23
N TRP A 142 1.04 4.79 3.24
CA TRP A 142 2.43 4.75 3.70
C TRP A 142 3.40 4.22 2.64
N SER A 143 4.57 4.84 2.57
CA SER A 143 5.77 4.23 2.01
C SER A 143 6.70 3.76 3.12
N ALA A 144 7.69 2.92 2.78
CA ALA A 144 8.76 2.52 3.70
C ALA A 144 9.82 3.62 3.91
N SER A 145 9.69 4.76 3.25
CA SER A 145 10.71 5.83 3.23
C SER A 145 10.56 6.77 4.41
N THR A 146 11.56 6.82 5.29
CA THR A 146 11.66 7.86 6.33
C THR A 146 11.97 9.22 5.67
N ASN A 147 11.39 10.30 6.19
CA ASN A 147 11.77 11.65 5.81
C ASN A 147 13.13 12.01 6.46
N ALA A 148 14.19 12.10 5.67
CA ALA A 148 15.54 12.39 6.18
C ALA A 148 15.65 13.78 6.83
N GLY A 149 14.86 14.75 6.39
CA GLY A 149 14.80 16.10 6.97
C GLY A 149 14.03 16.17 8.29
N THR A 150 13.13 15.22 8.53
CA THR A 150 12.34 15.10 9.76
C THR A 150 12.16 13.62 10.09
N PRO A 151 13.15 12.95 10.69
CA PRO A 151 13.15 11.49 10.85
C PRO A 151 12.04 10.89 11.70
N ALA A 152 11.31 11.71 12.47
CA ALA A 152 10.06 11.32 13.14
C ALA A 152 8.88 11.13 12.17
N GLN A 153 9.07 11.48 10.89
CA GLN A 153 8.06 11.35 9.84
C GLN A 153 8.47 10.32 8.79
N ALA A 154 7.48 9.69 8.17
CA ALA A 154 7.64 8.86 7.00
C ALA A 154 6.89 9.47 5.81
N TRP A 155 7.38 9.21 4.61
CA TRP A 155 6.74 9.63 3.38
C TRP A 155 5.51 8.79 3.08
N LEU A 156 4.52 9.44 2.49
CA LEU A 156 3.28 8.84 2.01
C LEU A 156 2.85 9.48 0.69
N VAL A 157 1.98 8.79 -0.02
CA VAL A 157 1.27 9.31 -1.20
C VAL A 157 -0.20 9.42 -0.88
N ASN A 158 -0.79 10.58 -1.14
CA ASN A 158 -2.23 10.78 -1.04
C ASN A 158 -2.89 10.51 -2.38
N PHE A 159 -3.64 9.42 -2.48
CA PHE A 159 -4.30 9.04 -3.73
C PHE A 159 -5.53 9.88 -4.08
N ASN A 160 -5.97 10.82 -3.24
CA ASN A 160 -7.00 11.79 -3.63
C ASN A 160 -6.46 12.85 -4.60
N PHE A 161 -5.18 13.23 -4.42
CA PHE A 161 -4.54 14.30 -5.20
C PHE A 161 -3.31 13.82 -6.00
N GLY A 162 -2.86 12.59 -5.77
CA GLY A 162 -1.62 12.06 -6.36
C GLY A 162 -0.33 12.67 -5.79
N GLY A 163 -0.42 13.50 -4.76
CA GLY A 163 0.72 14.19 -4.16
C GLY A 163 1.43 13.38 -3.08
N ALA A 164 2.75 13.57 -2.96
CA ALA A 164 3.55 13.05 -1.85
C ALA A 164 3.66 14.06 -0.73
N SER A 165 3.59 13.59 0.51
CA SER A 165 3.85 14.38 1.72
C SER A 165 4.48 13.49 2.79
N SER A 166 4.88 14.05 3.93
CA SER A 166 5.34 13.25 5.07
C SER A 166 4.48 13.51 6.30
N ASN A 167 4.31 12.49 7.12
CA ASN A 167 3.52 12.60 8.32
C ASN A 167 4.16 11.82 9.48
N ASN A 168 3.75 12.16 10.71
CA ASN A 168 4.24 11.51 11.92
C ASN A 168 4.01 9.99 11.84
N LYS A 169 5.06 9.21 12.09
CA LYS A 169 5.05 7.74 12.08
C LYS A 169 4.08 7.11 13.06
N ALA A 170 3.65 7.88 14.08
CA ALA A 170 2.64 7.46 15.05
C ALA A 170 1.21 7.49 14.52
N LEU A 171 0.96 8.16 13.40
CA LEU A 171 -0.36 8.18 12.80
C LEU A 171 -0.62 6.89 12.01
N VAL A 172 -1.88 6.66 11.70
CA VAL A 172 -2.30 5.55 10.85
C VAL A 172 -2.49 6.01 9.41
N ALA A 173 -2.17 5.15 8.44
CA ALA A 173 -2.52 5.33 7.05
C ALA A 173 -2.74 3.96 6.38
N TYR A 174 -3.26 3.99 5.18
CA TYR A 174 -3.42 2.80 4.35
C TYR A 174 -2.06 2.25 3.90
N VAL A 175 -2.03 0.98 3.55
CA VAL A 175 -0.82 0.29 3.06
C VAL A 175 -1.18 -0.58 1.88
N ARG A 176 -0.28 -0.67 0.91
CA ARG A 176 -0.33 -1.62 -0.21
C ARG A 176 1.04 -2.29 -0.33
N ALA A 177 1.05 -3.60 -0.51
CA ALA A 177 2.29 -4.35 -0.67
C ALA A 177 2.80 -4.33 -2.12
N VAL A 178 4.12 -4.42 -2.25
CA VAL A 178 4.84 -4.55 -3.51
C VAL A 178 5.93 -5.59 -3.37
N ARG A 179 6.27 -6.28 -4.47
CA ARG A 179 7.45 -7.15 -4.58
C ARG A 179 8.14 -6.99 -5.93
N GLY A 180 9.34 -7.57 -6.07
CA GLY A 180 10.16 -7.42 -7.27
C GLY A 180 10.84 -6.06 -7.34
N GLY A 181 11.26 -5.68 -8.52
CA GLY A 181 12.10 -4.51 -8.77
C GLY A 181 13.58 -4.86 -8.61
N PHE A 182 14.36 -4.61 -9.65
CA PHE A 182 15.82 -4.84 -9.70
C PHE A 182 16.55 -3.50 -9.70
#